data_e6925bd19ce0dce7aa24234dbc91bc7c
#
_entry.id   e6925bd19ce0dce7aa24234dbc91bc7c
#
_cell.length_a   1.000
_cell.length_b   1.000
_cell.length_c   1.000
_cell.angle_alpha   90.00
_cell.angle_beta   90.00
_cell.angle_gamma   90.00
#
_symmetry.space_group_name_H-M   'P 1'
#
loop_
_entity.id
_entity.type
_entity.pdbx_description
1 polymer ?
#
loop_
_entity_poly.entity_id
_entity_poly.type
_entity_poly.pdbx_seq_one_letter_code
_entity_poly.pdbx_strand_id
1 'polypeptide(L)'
;KDVEIENLLQEARDKKDKFFLLFMHHNLFLTGSPWLDIHITKNRSLILKKISTLKNIRLVINGHIHQETINTYNDISFISSPSTSFQFTSNEKKFKLDSINPGYLVITLKENGAWHVSCQRVAGEFGTPEVNPKTY
;
A
#
# COMPACT_ATOMS: atom_id res chain seq x y z
N LYS A 1 -11.39 15.49 1.72
CA LYS A 1 -10.24 14.58 1.40
C LYS A 1 -8.89 15.29 1.41
N ASP A 2 -8.77 16.50 0.80
CA ASP A 2 -7.50 17.25 0.82
C ASP A 2 -7.19 17.79 2.21
N VAL A 3 -8.20 18.16 3.00
CA VAL A 3 -8.06 18.66 4.37
C VAL A 3 -7.51 17.58 5.32
N GLU A 4 -7.92 16.33 5.17
CA GLU A 4 -7.43 15.23 6.01
C GLU A 4 -5.95 14.95 5.80
N ILE A 5 -5.48 14.98 4.54
CA ILE A 5 -4.06 14.83 4.22
C ILE A 5 -3.27 16.00 4.76
N GLU A 6 -3.75 17.24 4.60
CA GLU A 6 -3.05 18.43 5.15
C GLU A 6 -2.93 18.39 6.67
N ASN A 7 -3.99 17.99 7.37
CA ASN A 7 -3.95 17.85 8.83
C ASN A 7 -2.91 16.82 9.29
N LEU A 8 -2.87 15.67 8.61
CA LEU A 8 -1.90 14.60 8.88
C LEU A 8 -0.46 15.09 8.61
N LEU A 9 -0.24 15.77 7.48
CA LEU A 9 1.07 16.31 7.14
C LEU A 9 1.48 17.45 8.11
N GLN A 10 0.52 18.24 8.59
CA GLN A 10 0.77 19.26 9.60
C GLN A 10 1.19 18.62 10.92
N GLU A 11 0.51 17.55 11.35
CA GLU A 11 0.90 16.80 12.55
C GLU A 11 2.35 16.29 12.44
N ALA A 12 2.73 15.75 11.27
CA ALA A 12 4.10 15.29 11.04
C ALA A 12 5.13 16.45 11.04
N ARG A 13 4.76 17.65 10.57
CA ARG A 13 5.60 18.86 10.66
C ARG A 13 5.83 19.32 12.10
N ASP A 14 4.79 19.25 12.92
CA ASP A 14 4.82 19.73 14.30
C ASP A 14 5.56 18.76 15.23
N LYS A 15 5.50 17.46 14.95
CA LYS A 15 6.13 16.40 15.76
C LYS A 15 7.42 15.89 15.10
N LYS A 16 8.43 16.72 14.96
CA LYS A 16 9.70 16.38 14.28
C LYS A 16 10.53 15.31 14.99
N ASP A 17 10.30 15.11 16.28
CA ASP A 17 10.91 14.09 17.12
C ASP A 17 10.26 12.70 16.97
N LYS A 18 9.17 12.58 16.23
CA LYS A 18 8.45 11.34 15.97
C LYS A 18 8.64 10.87 14.54
N PHE A 19 8.68 9.56 14.36
CA PHE A 19 8.60 8.93 13.06
C PHE A 19 7.17 8.51 12.75
N PHE A 20 6.77 8.71 11.51
CA PHE A 20 5.41 8.42 11.05
C PHE A 20 5.41 7.24 10.08
N LEU A 21 4.51 6.32 10.34
CA LEU A 21 4.05 5.30 9.43
C LEU A 21 2.64 5.67 8.97
N LEU A 22 2.45 5.81 7.66
CA LEU A 22 1.16 6.17 7.09
C LEU A 22 0.44 4.93 6.54
N PHE A 23 -0.86 4.88 6.78
CA PHE A 23 -1.75 3.89 6.16
C PHE A 23 -2.73 4.59 5.24
N MET A 24 -2.92 4.03 4.06
CA MET A 24 -3.92 4.47 3.11
C MET A 24 -4.54 3.26 2.40
N HIS A 25 -5.73 3.41 1.83
CA HIS A 25 -6.35 2.27 1.14
C HIS A 25 -5.82 2.13 -0.29
N HIS A 26 -5.97 3.18 -1.10
CA HIS A 26 -5.57 3.12 -2.50
C HIS A 26 -4.07 3.38 -2.70
N ASN A 27 -3.51 2.70 -3.68
CA ASN A 27 -2.10 2.80 -4.08
C ASN A 27 -1.74 4.17 -4.72
N LEU A 28 -0.47 4.52 -4.65
CA LEU A 28 0.11 5.72 -5.30
C LEU A 28 0.94 5.37 -6.53
N PHE A 29 1.27 4.10 -6.75
CA PHE A 29 2.06 3.61 -7.88
C PHE A 29 1.21 2.72 -8.77
N LEU A 30 1.48 2.76 -10.08
CA LEU A 30 0.80 1.90 -11.04
C LEU A 30 1.14 0.43 -10.78
N THR A 31 0.14 -0.44 -10.96
CA THR A 31 0.29 -1.89 -10.81
C THR A 31 0.67 -2.58 -12.12
N GLY A 32 0.55 -1.87 -13.25
CA GLY A 32 0.66 -2.45 -14.59
C GLY A 32 -0.60 -3.19 -15.06
N SER A 33 -1.66 -3.17 -14.25
CA SER A 33 -2.96 -3.77 -14.57
C SER A 33 -4.00 -2.66 -14.81
N PRO A 34 -4.34 -2.32 -16.06
CA PRO A 34 -5.19 -1.16 -16.38
C PRO A 34 -6.54 -1.17 -15.66
N TRP A 35 -7.14 -2.35 -15.49
CA TRP A 35 -8.43 -2.51 -14.79
C TRP A 35 -8.34 -2.15 -13.30
N LEU A 36 -7.17 -2.30 -12.68
CA LEU A 36 -6.92 -1.98 -11.28
C LEU A 36 -6.44 -0.52 -11.15
N ASP A 37 -5.66 -0.05 -12.10
CA ASP A 37 -5.07 1.28 -12.12
C ASP A 37 -6.10 2.41 -12.32
N ILE A 38 -7.33 2.11 -12.78
CA ILE A 38 -8.44 3.09 -12.80
C ILE A 38 -8.83 3.56 -11.40
N HIS A 39 -8.53 2.78 -10.37
CA HIS A 39 -8.81 3.09 -8.96
C HIS A 39 -7.63 3.75 -8.23
N ILE A 40 -6.52 3.99 -8.91
CA ILE A 40 -5.36 4.63 -8.30
C ILE A 40 -5.71 6.01 -7.71
N THR A 41 -5.02 6.42 -6.68
CA THR A 41 -5.21 7.73 -6.06
C THR A 41 -5.02 8.86 -7.08
N LYS A 42 -6.07 9.63 -7.35
CA LYS A 42 -6.08 10.65 -8.44
C LYS A 42 -4.98 11.69 -8.30
N ASN A 43 -4.78 12.25 -7.12
CA ASN A 43 -3.78 13.30 -6.86
C ASN A 43 -2.42 12.73 -6.41
N ARG A 44 -2.07 11.51 -6.83
CA ARG A 44 -0.88 10.78 -6.37
C ARG A 44 0.41 11.56 -6.45
N SER A 45 0.66 12.26 -7.56
CA SER A 45 1.89 13.03 -7.75
C SER A 45 2.03 14.18 -6.75
N LEU A 46 0.92 14.87 -6.44
CA LEU A 46 0.90 15.90 -5.42
C LEU A 46 1.11 15.34 -4.02
N ILE A 47 0.47 14.21 -3.71
CA ILE A 47 0.62 13.51 -2.42
C ILE A 47 2.06 13.05 -2.23
N LEU A 48 2.65 12.38 -3.23
CA LEU A 48 4.06 11.96 -3.20
C LEU A 48 5.00 13.14 -2.95
N LYS A 49 4.80 14.25 -3.67
CA LYS A 49 5.59 15.46 -3.49
C LYS A 49 5.46 16.01 -2.07
N LYS A 50 4.25 16.10 -1.52
CA LYS A 50 4.01 16.64 -0.17
C LYS A 50 4.62 15.73 0.90
N ILE A 51 4.39 14.42 0.84
CA ILE A 51 4.95 13.44 1.79
C ILE A 51 6.48 13.50 1.78
N SER A 52 7.10 13.59 0.61
CA SER A 52 8.56 13.56 0.48
C SER A 52 9.28 14.80 1.05
N THR A 53 8.55 15.85 1.39
CA THR A 53 9.13 17.00 2.10
C THR A 53 9.38 16.72 3.59
N LEU A 54 8.82 15.66 4.13
CA LEU A 54 8.83 15.34 5.55
C LEU A 54 9.78 14.16 5.83
N LYS A 55 10.94 14.46 6.43
CA LYS A 55 12.00 13.48 6.69
C LYS A 55 11.64 12.44 7.78
N ASN A 56 10.62 12.72 8.55
CA ASN A 56 10.13 11.81 9.61
C ASN A 56 9.01 10.87 9.14
N ILE A 57 8.54 10.97 7.90
CA ILE A 57 7.72 9.93 7.26
C ILE A 57 8.68 8.93 6.62
N ARG A 58 8.64 7.67 7.03
CA ARG A 58 9.58 6.63 6.60
C ARG A 58 8.93 5.52 5.79
N LEU A 59 7.67 5.25 6.05
CA LEU A 59 6.97 4.11 5.49
C LEU A 59 5.50 4.47 5.23
N VAL A 60 5.01 4.08 4.07
CA VAL A 60 3.60 4.19 3.69
C VAL A 60 3.11 2.80 3.32
N ILE A 61 2.02 2.36 3.94
CA ILE A 61 1.39 1.07 3.66
C ILE A 61 0.06 1.32 2.97
N ASN A 62 -0.20 0.57 1.93
CA ASN A 62 -1.51 0.57 1.29
C ASN A 62 -2.06 -0.86 1.10
N GLY A 63 -3.37 -0.96 0.94
CA GLY A 63 -4.08 -2.18 0.57
C GLY A 63 -4.56 -2.12 -0.88
N HIS A 64 -5.83 -2.42 -1.10
CA HIS A 64 -6.59 -2.32 -2.34
C HIS A 64 -6.16 -3.24 -3.49
N ILE A 65 -4.88 -3.26 -3.83
CA ILE A 65 -4.39 -3.97 -5.02
C ILE A 65 -4.21 -5.47 -4.81
N HIS A 66 -4.39 -5.97 -3.57
CA HIS A 66 -4.25 -7.38 -3.22
C HIS A 66 -2.94 -8.03 -3.73
N GLN A 67 -1.87 -7.24 -3.75
CA GLN A 67 -0.53 -7.66 -4.19
C GLN A 67 0.50 -7.15 -3.19
N GLU A 68 1.53 -7.93 -2.96
CA GLU A 68 2.70 -7.48 -2.22
C GLU A 68 3.64 -6.76 -3.19
N THR A 69 3.81 -5.46 -3.00
CA THR A 69 4.72 -4.64 -3.81
C THR A 69 5.52 -3.71 -2.93
N ILE A 70 6.72 -3.37 -3.37
CA ILE A 70 7.60 -2.39 -2.73
C ILE A 70 8.01 -1.34 -3.77
N ASN A 71 7.75 -0.09 -3.46
CA ASN A 71 8.18 1.06 -4.24
C ASN A 71 8.94 2.03 -3.34
N THR A 72 9.84 2.83 -3.90
CA THR A 72 10.57 3.87 -3.17
C THR A 72 10.42 5.21 -3.87
N TYR A 73 10.20 6.27 -3.11
CA TYR A 73 10.18 7.63 -3.62
C TYR A 73 10.79 8.57 -2.57
N ASN A 74 11.92 9.23 -2.91
CA ASN A 74 12.66 10.15 -2.03
C ASN A 74 12.90 9.58 -0.62
N ASP A 75 13.53 8.40 -0.53
CA ASP A 75 13.88 7.69 0.72
C ASP A 75 12.68 7.19 1.56
N ILE A 76 11.47 7.29 1.05
CA ILE A 76 10.27 6.75 1.67
C ILE A 76 9.91 5.44 0.97
N SER A 77 9.69 4.39 1.74
CA SER A 77 9.20 3.12 1.21
C SER A 77 7.67 3.08 1.20
N PHE A 78 7.14 2.60 0.11
CA PHE A 78 5.69 2.39 -0.10
C PHE A 78 5.48 0.89 -0.33
N ILE A 79 4.76 0.26 0.58
CA ILE A 79 4.54 -1.18 0.57
C ILE A 79 3.05 -1.46 0.48
N SER A 80 2.67 -2.29 -0.48
CA SER A 80 1.30 -2.78 -0.55
C SER A 80 1.17 -4.09 0.21
N SER A 81 0.10 -4.19 0.99
CA SER A 81 -0.26 -5.43 1.69
C SER A 81 -0.96 -6.39 0.75
N PRO A 82 -0.66 -7.69 0.83
CA PRO A 82 -1.53 -8.71 0.26
C PRO A 82 -2.91 -8.67 0.92
N SER A 83 -3.87 -9.31 0.30
CA SER A 83 -5.19 -9.52 0.89
C SER A 83 -5.20 -10.70 1.86
N THR A 84 -5.99 -10.59 2.92
CA THR A 84 -6.31 -11.71 3.82
C THR A 84 -7.38 -12.66 3.26
N SER A 85 -7.78 -12.43 2.00
CA SER A 85 -8.69 -13.26 1.22
C SER A 85 -7.99 -13.70 -0.06
N PHE A 86 -8.44 -13.28 -1.22
CA PHE A 86 -7.86 -13.62 -2.52
C PHE A 86 -6.85 -12.56 -3.00
N GLN A 87 -5.98 -12.98 -3.90
CA GLN A 87 -4.99 -12.10 -4.52
C GLN A 87 -5.36 -11.80 -5.97
N PHE A 88 -4.82 -10.70 -6.53
CA PHE A 88 -4.91 -10.39 -7.95
C PHE A 88 -3.61 -10.70 -8.66
N THR A 89 -3.70 -11.31 -9.85
CA THR A 89 -2.53 -11.55 -10.69
C THR A 89 -1.96 -10.21 -11.19
N SER A 90 -0.65 -10.03 -11.03
CA SER A 90 0.04 -8.81 -11.44
C SER A 90 0.16 -8.68 -12.96
N ASN A 91 0.19 -7.44 -13.48
CA ASN A 91 0.40 -7.12 -14.89
C ASN A 91 -0.66 -7.70 -15.86
N GLU A 92 -1.85 -7.99 -15.37
CA GLU A 92 -2.93 -8.52 -16.20
C GLU A 92 -3.80 -7.39 -16.77
N LYS A 93 -4.14 -7.50 -18.06
CA LYS A 93 -4.98 -6.50 -18.74
C LYS A 93 -6.44 -6.54 -18.29
N LYS A 94 -6.90 -7.67 -17.80
CA LYS A 94 -8.27 -7.92 -17.31
C LYS A 94 -8.21 -8.47 -15.91
N PHE A 95 -9.31 -8.34 -15.17
CA PHE A 95 -9.47 -8.96 -13.86
C PHE A 95 -9.08 -10.44 -13.90
N LYS A 96 -8.17 -10.82 -13.00
CA LYS A 96 -7.73 -12.19 -12.84
C LYS A 96 -7.27 -12.44 -11.42
N LEU A 97 -7.76 -13.51 -10.82
CA LEU A 97 -7.33 -13.97 -9.51
C LEU A 97 -6.00 -14.74 -9.60
N ASP A 98 -5.20 -14.58 -8.55
CA ASP A 98 -3.98 -15.35 -8.35
C ASP A 98 -4.26 -16.55 -7.44
N SER A 99 -3.47 -17.61 -7.58
CA SER A 99 -3.51 -18.79 -6.71
C SER A 99 -2.68 -18.64 -5.43
N ILE A 100 -2.01 -17.49 -5.25
CA ILE A 100 -1.22 -17.21 -4.04
C ILE A 100 -2.13 -17.15 -2.82
N ASN A 101 -1.74 -17.83 -1.76
CA ASN A 101 -2.50 -17.88 -0.51
C ASN A 101 -2.74 -16.49 0.10
N PRO A 102 -3.81 -16.34 0.90
CA PRO A 102 -4.04 -15.15 1.73
C PRO A 102 -2.81 -14.77 2.54
N GLY A 103 -2.63 -13.49 2.80
CA GLY A 103 -1.46 -13.04 3.53
C GLY A 103 -1.67 -11.72 4.25
N TYR A 104 -0.68 -11.36 5.06
CA TYR A 104 -0.64 -10.11 5.81
C TYR A 104 0.81 -9.63 6.01
N LEU A 105 0.97 -8.38 6.32
CA LEU A 105 2.28 -7.82 6.67
C LEU A 105 2.47 -7.80 8.17
N VAL A 106 3.66 -8.20 8.61
CA VAL A 106 4.16 -7.96 9.96
C VAL A 106 5.16 -6.82 9.90
N ILE A 107 4.89 -5.76 10.66
CA ILE A 107 5.70 -4.54 10.66
C ILE A 107 6.33 -4.38 12.03
N THR A 108 7.65 -4.30 12.07
CA THR A 108 8.43 -3.98 13.27
C THR A 108 8.96 -2.56 13.16
N LEU A 109 8.64 -1.71 14.12
CA LEU A 109 9.12 -0.34 14.22
C LEU A 109 10.11 -0.21 15.35
N LYS A 110 11.18 0.56 15.14
CA LYS A 110 12.20 0.86 16.15
C LYS A 110 12.16 2.34 16.54
N GLU A 111 12.55 2.66 17.76
CA GLU A 111 12.56 4.03 18.29
C GLU A 111 13.40 5.00 17.45
N ASN A 112 14.48 4.50 16.83
CA ASN A 112 15.34 5.28 15.95
C ASN A 112 14.76 5.52 14.54
N GLY A 113 13.49 5.15 14.28
CA GLY A 113 12.80 5.26 13.01
C GLY A 113 13.15 4.18 11.98
N ALA A 114 13.98 3.22 12.33
CA ALA A 114 14.18 2.04 11.48
C ALA A 114 12.94 1.14 11.53
N TRP A 115 12.69 0.44 10.45
CA TRP A 115 11.58 -0.47 10.34
C TRP A 115 11.97 -1.75 9.59
N HIS A 116 11.19 -2.78 9.80
CA HIS A 116 11.27 -4.03 9.06
C HIS A 116 9.85 -4.50 8.72
N VAL A 117 9.63 -4.95 7.50
CA VAL A 117 8.36 -5.51 7.04
C VAL A 117 8.61 -6.90 6.48
N SER A 118 7.81 -7.85 6.88
CA SER A 118 7.77 -9.19 6.30
C SER A 118 6.35 -9.57 5.93
N CYS A 119 6.19 -10.20 4.77
CA CYS A 119 4.92 -10.78 4.34
C CYS A 119 4.80 -12.20 4.88
N GLN A 120 3.67 -12.50 5.50
CA GLN A 120 3.32 -13.83 5.95
C GLN A 120 2.17 -14.36 5.11
N ARG A 121 2.29 -15.59 4.60
CA ARG A 121 1.22 -16.28 3.89
C ARG A 121 0.60 -17.33 4.80
N VAL A 122 -0.72 -17.39 4.78
CA VAL A 122 -1.45 -18.40 5.56
C VAL A 122 -1.19 -19.78 4.95
N ALA A 123 -0.77 -20.74 5.78
CA ALA A 123 -0.58 -22.12 5.32
C ALA A 123 -1.92 -22.81 5.08
N GLY A 124 -2.00 -23.64 4.04
CA GLY A 124 -3.19 -24.40 3.69
C GLY A 124 -3.50 -24.35 2.20
N GLU A 125 -4.51 -25.10 1.79
CA GLU A 125 -5.05 -25.06 0.45
C GLU A 125 -6.33 -24.22 0.46
N PHE A 126 -6.28 -23.07 -0.18
CA PHE A 126 -7.40 -22.16 -0.35
C PHE A 126 -7.78 -22.21 -1.83
N GLY A 127 -8.93 -22.76 -2.15
CA GLY A 127 -9.43 -22.74 -3.52
C GLY A 127 -9.53 -21.29 -4.08
N THR A 128 -9.51 -21.14 -5.38
CA THR A 128 -9.77 -19.83 -6.01
C THR A 128 -11.24 -19.49 -5.79
N PRO A 129 -11.57 -18.39 -5.12
CA PRO A 129 -12.96 -18.01 -4.88
C PRO A 129 -13.67 -17.70 -6.20
N GLU A 130 -14.94 -18.08 -6.28
CA GLU A 130 -15.80 -17.63 -7.39
C GLU A 130 -16.13 -16.14 -7.20
N VAL A 131 -15.44 -15.29 -7.94
CA VAL A 131 -15.70 -13.85 -7.95
C VAL A 131 -16.31 -13.47 -9.29
N ASN A 132 -17.47 -12.81 -9.25
CA ASN A 132 -18.08 -12.30 -10.47
C ASN A 132 -17.28 -11.07 -10.96
N PRO A 133 -16.57 -11.16 -12.10
CA PRO A 133 -15.74 -10.06 -12.60
C PRO A 133 -16.54 -8.82 -13.01
N LYS A 134 -17.88 -8.91 -13.08
CA LYS A 134 -18.75 -7.76 -13.39
C LYS A 134 -19.03 -6.86 -12.17
N THR A 135 -18.68 -7.32 -10.98
CA THR A 135 -18.90 -6.59 -9.73
C THR A 135 -17.61 -6.01 -9.14
N TYR A 136 -16.52 -6.15 -9.88
CA TYR A 136 -15.19 -5.62 -9.50
C TYR A 136 -14.76 -4.50 -10.43
#